data_1fe9bb85ee6d403f6b0460bce2db4357
#
_entry.id   1fe9bb85ee6d403f6b0460bce2db4357
#
_cell.length_a   1.000
_cell.length_b   1.000
_cell.length_c   1.000
_cell.angle_alpha   90.00
_cell.angle_beta   90.00
_cell.angle_gamma   90.00
#
_symmetry.space_group_name_H-M   'P 1'
#
loop_
_entity.id
_entity.type
_entity.pdbx_description
1 polymer ?
#
loop_
_entity_poly.entity_id
_entity_poly.type
_entity_poly.pdbx_seq_one_letter_code
_entity_poly.pdbx_strand_id
1 'polypeptide(L)'
;MSNRQQKAFQPKDCEFLLVNKDTPKALRKLHTKFDMVFADPPYFLSNDGLTIKSGKVVSVNKGDWDKSSSVSQVNEFNRQWLSLIRENMKNNATIWISGTSHNIFSIGQILTELDFKILNIVTWEKTNPPPNFSCRTFTHSTEQIIWARKEHKTAHYYNYSLMKEINGNKQMKDVWKLPAIAKWETSLGKHPTQKPLSLLTRIILSCTQPGDTILDPFTGSSTTGVSANLLGRNFVGIDNQKKYIELSKLRKIDIDKKEKSKEYISKMRGFEKGQLQTIINQQFEQLRFKNIA
;
A
#
# COMPACT_ATOMS: atom_id res chain seq x y z
N MET A 1 15.76 -32.78 27.09
CA MET A 1 15.62 -31.90 25.89
C MET A 1 14.46 -30.97 26.16
N SER A 2 14.74 -29.70 26.38
CA SER A 2 13.75 -28.70 26.78
C SER A 2 12.83 -28.40 25.58
N ASN A 3 11.53 -28.71 25.71
CA ASN A 3 10.47 -28.26 24.80
C ASN A 3 10.36 -26.73 24.87
N ARG A 4 11.20 -26.00 24.15
CA ARG A 4 10.94 -24.59 23.88
C ARG A 4 9.71 -24.56 22.97
N GLN A 5 8.52 -24.36 23.56
CA GLN A 5 7.33 -23.98 22.79
C GLN A 5 7.69 -22.84 21.86
N GLN A 6 7.77 -23.13 20.58
CA GLN A 6 8.14 -22.17 19.56
C GLN A 6 7.06 -21.09 19.48
N LYS A 7 7.41 -19.89 19.92
CA LYS A 7 6.50 -18.72 19.87
C LYS A 7 6.06 -18.47 18.44
N ALA A 8 4.75 -18.54 18.17
CA ALA A 8 4.20 -18.18 16.87
C ALA A 8 4.43 -16.69 16.62
N PHE A 9 4.70 -16.32 15.37
CA PHE A 9 4.83 -14.93 14.93
C PHE A 9 3.59 -14.10 15.31
N GLN A 10 3.82 -12.85 15.70
CA GLN A 10 2.77 -11.86 15.96
C GLN A 10 3.15 -10.50 15.36
N PRO A 11 2.18 -9.68 14.91
CA PRO A 11 2.44 -8.35 14.35
C PRO A 11 3.27 -7.43 15.24
N LYS A 12 3.14 -7.57 16.57
CA LYS A 12 3.93 -6.80 17.54
C LYS A 12 5.44 -7.08 17.51
N ASP A 13 5.86 -8.15 16.84
CA ASP A 13 7.27 -8.51 16.70
C ASP A 13 7.92 -7.72 15.52
N CYS A 14 7.13 -6.95 14.75
CA CYS A 14 7.61 -6.08 13.67
C CYS A 14 7.67 -4.62 14.08
N GLU A 15 8.62 -3.90 13.51
CA GLU A 15 8.71 -2.44 13.64
C GLU A 15 7.53 -1.75 12.93
N PHE A 16 7.03 -0.66 13.54
CA PHE A 16 5.99 0.19 12.99
C PHE A 16 6.30 1.63 13.35
N LEU A 17 7.10 2.29 12.52
CA LEU A 17 7.55 3.66 12.75
C LEU A 17 6.64 4.65 12.01
N LEU A 18 6.18 5.67 12.71
CA LEU A 18 5.38 6.76 12.16
C LEU A 18 6.11 8.09 12.30
N VAL A 19 6.18 8.83 11.20
CA VAL A 19 6.82 10.14 11.12
C VAL A 19 5.78 11.20 10.79
N ASN A 20 5.46 12.09 11.75
CA ASN A 20 4.54 13.20 11.52
C ASN A 20 5.31 14.41 10.97
N LYS A 21 5.52 14.44 9.66
CA LYS A 21 6.21 15.50 8.93
C LYS A 21 5.74 15.55 7.48
N ASP A 22 6.03 16.65 6.81
CA ASP A 22 6.01 16.76 5.36
C ASP A 22 6.95 15.72 4.72
N THR A 23 6.48 15.04 3.67
CA THR A 23 7.17 13.89 3.06
C THR A 23 8.59 14.22 2.60
N PRO A 24 8.86 15.27 1.78
CA PRO A 24 10.23 15.62 1.40
C PRO A 24 11.15 15.91 2.59
N LYS A 25 10.64 16.58 3.63
CA LYS A 25 11.43 16.88 4.85
C LYS A 25 11.74 15.63 5.67
N ALA A 26 10.82 14.68 5.69
CA ALA A 26 11.03 13.40 6.37
C ALA A 26 12.06 12.55 5.62
N LEU A 27 11.89 12.37 4.31
CA LEU A 27 12.75 11.53 3.46
C LEU A 27 14.21 11.94 3.48
N ARG A 28 14.52 13.26 3.54
CA ARG A 28 15.91 13.75 3.65
C ARG A 28 16.59 13.37 4.97
N LYS A 29 15.82 13.00 6.00
CA LYS A 29 16.33 12.64 7.33
C LYS A 29 16.32 11.15 7.61
N LEU A 30 15.74 10.36 6.71
CA LEU A 30 15.76 8.91 6.82
C LEU A 30 17.11 8.38 6.32
N HIS A 31 17.72 7.51 7.13
CA HIS A 31 18.98 6.83 6.78
C HIS A 31 18.74 5.35 6.46
N THR A 32 17.51 4.89 6.53
CA THR A 32 17.12 3.51 6.25
C THR A 32 16.90 3.31 4.75
N LYS A 33 17.36 2.18 4.21
CA LYS A 33 17.07 1.74 2.84
C LYS A 33 15.92 0.75 2.86
N PHE A 34 14.94 0.98 1.98
CA PHE A 34 13.70 0.21 1.92
C PHE A 34 13.73 -0.87 0.83
N ASP A 35 13.11 -2.01 1.12
CA ASP A 35 12.95 -3.13 0.18
C ASP A 35 11.79 -2.87 -0.78
N MET A 36 10.76 -2.20 -0.31
CA MET A 36 9.58 -1.84 -1.08
C MET A 36 9.06 -0.47 -0.64
N VAL A 37 8.52 0.28 -1.60
CA VAL A 37 7.75 1.50 -1.35
C VAL A 37 6.34 1.31 -1.91
N PHE A 38 5.32 1.66 -1.13
CA PHE A 38 3.97 1.90 -1.63
C PHE A 38 3.64 3.37 -1.43
N ALA A 39 3.12 4.04 -2.46
CA ALA A 39 2.76 5.44 -2.39
C ALA A 39 1.35 5.66 -2.95
N ASP A 40 0.52 6.39 -2.20
CA ASP A 40 -0.79 6.90 -2.61
C ASP A 40 -0.77 8.44 -2.51
N PRO A 41 -0.04 9.12 -3.42
CA PRO A 41 0.16 10.57 -3.36
C PRO A 41 -1.14 11.33 -3.55
N PRO A 42 -1.21 12.64 -3.23
CA PRO A 42 -2.35 13.49 -3.56
C PRO A 42 -2.72 13.41 -5.04
N TYR A 43 -4.04 13.33 -5.33
CA TYR A 43 -4.55 13.26 -6.70
C TYR A 43 -4.92 14.62 -7.28
N PHE A 44 -4.84 15.68 -6.45
CA PHE A 44 -5.16 17.06 -6.80
C PHE A 44 -6.60 17.23 -7.32
N LEU A 45 -7.54 16.51 -6.71
CA LEU A 45 -8.96 16.44 -7.11
C LEU A 45 -9.86 17.42 -6.36
N SER A 46 -9.35 18.10 -5.33
CA SER A 46 -10.13 19.04 -4.50
C SER A 46 -10.30 20.37 -5.24
N ASN A 47 -11.36 20.47 -6.07
CA ASN A 47 -11.69 21.59 -6.94
C ASN A 47 -13.14 22.05 -6.76
N ASP A 48 -13.68 21.97 -5.54
CA ASP A 48 -15.05 22.34 -5.18
C ASP A 48 -16.17 21.55 -5.88
N GLY A 49 -15.85 20.43 -6.53
CA GLY A 49 -16.81 19.55 -7.16
C GLY A 49 -17.72 18.82 -6.16
N LEU A 50 -18.81 18.24 -6.68
CA LEU A 50 -19.77 17.47 -5.92
C LEU A 50 -19.83 16.00 -6.41
N THR A 51 -20.09 15.08 -5.49
CA THR A 51 -20.34 13.65 -5.76
C THR A 51 -21.48 13.12 -4.90
N ILE A 52 -21.99 11.94 -5.23
CA ILE A 52 -22.98 11.27 -4.36
C ILE A 52 -22.31 10.15 -3.57
N LYS A 53 -22.63 10.10 -2.29
CA LYS A 53 -22.24 9.02 -1.38
C LYS A 53 -23.44 8.58 -0.55
N SER A 54 -23.78 7.29 -0.66
CA SER A 54 -24.96 6.72 0.04
C SER A 54 -26.24 7.54 -0.17
N GLY A 55 -26.51 7.98 -1.42
CA GLY A 55 -27.69 8.76 -1.79
C GLY A 55 -27.64 10.25 -1.42
N LYS A 56 -26.56 10.76 -0.80
CA LYS A 56 -26.40 12.17 -0.43
C LYS A 56 -25.35 12.86 -1.30
N VAL A 57 -25.64 14.08 -1.73
CA VAL A 57 -24.65 14.95 -2.38
C VAL A 57 -23.60 15.38 -1.35
N VAL A 58 -22.33 15.15 -1.65
CA VAL A 58 -21.19 15.51 -0.78
C VAL A 58 -20.10 16.17 -1.61
N SER A 59 -19.30 17.06 -0.98
CA SER A 59 -18.14 17.66 -1.62
C SER A 59 -17.09 16.61 -1.95
N VAL A 60 -16.40 16.76 -3.09
CA VAL A 60 -15.22 15.97 -3.45
C VAL A 60 -13.96 16.42 -2.71
N ASN A 61 -13.98 17.59 -2.05
CA ASN A 61 -12.83 18.13 -1.34
C ASN A 61 -12.40 17.17 -0.22
N LYS A 62 -11.14 16.78 -0.24
CA LYS A 62 -10.53 15.83 0.71
C LYS A 62 -9.67 16.54 1.76
N GLY A 63 -9.31 17.78 1.50
CA GLY A 63 -8.50 18.64 2.36
C GLY A 63 -7.55 19.52 1.54
N ASP A 64 -6.87 20.46 2.23
CA ASP A 64 -5.94 21.42 1.60
C ASP A 64 -4.76 20.74 0.89
N TRP A 65 -4.42 19.53 1.30
CA TRP A 65 -3.36 18.72 0.69
C TRP A 65 -3.70 18.17 -0.71
N ASP A 66 -4.97 18.19 -1.12
CA ASP A 66 -5.45 17.67 -2.40
C ASP A 66 -6.04 18.80 -3.29
N LYS A 67 -5.70 20.06 -3.01
CA LYS A 67 -6.14 21.20 -3.84
C LYS A 67 -5.57 21.13 -5.24
N SER A 68 -6.39 21.57 -6.22
CA SER A 68 -5.98 21.66 -7.60
C SER A 68 -4.73 22.56 -7.76
N SER A 69 -3.79 22.08 -8.54
CA SER A 69 -2.52 22.75 -8.84
C SER A 69 -2.30 22.78 -10.35
N SER A 70 -1.45 23.68 -10.83
CA SER A 70 -1.07 23.65 -12.24
C SER A 70 -0.33 22.35 -12.57
N VAL A 71 -0.36 21.92 -13.84
CA VAL A 71 0.36 20.72 -14.31
C VAL A 71 1.85 20.80 -13.94
N SER A 72 2.45 21.98 -14.07
CA SER A 72 3.85 22.20 -13.71
C SER A 72 4.11 21.99 -12.22
N GLN A 73 3.23 22.47 -11.35
CA GLN A 73 3.34 22.27 -9.89
C GLN A 73 3.17 20.81 -9.50
N VAL A 74 2.23 20.09 -10.13
CA VAL A 74 2.04 18.65 -9.93
C VAL A 74 3.29 17.88 -10.35
N ASN A 75 3.86 18.19 -11.51
CA ASN A 75 5.07 17.55 -12.01
C ASN A 75 6.27 17.81 -11.09
N GLU A 76 6.45 19.05 -10.62
CA GLU A 76 7.54 19.40 -9.71
C GLU A 76 7.40 18.70 -8.36
N PHE A 77 6.20 18.68 -7.80
CA PHE A 77 5.91 17.91 -6.59
C PHE A 77 6.25 16.42 -6.77
N ASN A 78 5.78 15.80 -7.87
CA ASN A 78 6.04 14.38 -8.15
C ASN A 78 7.54 14.12 -8.35
N ARG A 79 8.26 14.98 -9.04
CA ARG A 79 9.72 14.87 -9.23
C ARG A 79 10.47 14.92 -7.90
N GLN A 80 10.10 15.86 -7.04
CA GLN A 80 10.76 16.05 -5.76
C GLN A 80 10.67 14.80 -4.86
N TRP A 81 9.46 14.28 -4.62
CA TRP A 81 9.34 13.14 -3.72
C TRP A 81 9.84 11.84 -4.35
N LEU A 82 9.68 11.63 -5.66
CA LEU A 82 10.18 10.44 -6.35
C LEU A 82 11.72 10.39 -6.37
N SER A 83 12.41 11.51 -6.57
CA SER A 83 13.87 11.57 -6.46
C SER A 83 14.34 11.15 -5.09
N LEU A 84 13.73 11.71 -4.02
CA LEU A 84 14.08 11.36 -2.63
C LEU A 84 13.74 9.89 -2.29
N ILE A 85 12.66 9.35 -2.84
CA ILE A 85 12.32 7.93 -2.68
C ILE A 85 13.41 7.06 -3.32
N ARG A 86 13.83 7.38 -4.56
CA ARG A 86 14.89 6.62 -5.25
C ARG A 86 16.17 6.54 -4.43
N GLU A 87 16.56 7.63 -3.79
CA GLU A 87 17.72 7.67 -2.88
C GLU A 87 17.53 6.74 -1.67
N ASN A 88 16.33 6.59 -1.14
CA ASN A 88 16.02 5.78 0.03
C ASN A 88 15.71 4.30 -0.29
N MET A 89 15.65 3.89 -1.54
CA MET A 89 15.41 2.50 -1.95
C MET A 89 16.72 1.70 -2.03
N LYS A 90 16.67 0.41 -1.68
CA LYS A 90 17.71 -0.57 -2.03
C LYS A 90 17.80 -0.73 -3.56
N ASN A 91 18.90 -1.24 -4.08
CA ASN A 91 19.08 -1.36 -5.54
C ASN A 91 18.10 -2.36 -6.18
N ASN A 92 17.74 -3.42 -5.46
CA ASN A 92 16.76 -4.43 -5.88
C ASN A 92 15.32 -4.11 -5.46
N ALA A 93 15.07 -2.95 -4.87
CA ALA A 93 13.76 -2.56 -4.38
C ALA A 93 12.78 -2.24 -5.51
N THR A 94 11.49 -2.36 -5.18
CA THR A 94 10.38 -1.96 -6.04
C THR A 94 9.53 -0.87 -5.41
N ILE A 95 8.83 -0.11 -6.28
CA ILE A 95 7.87 0.90 -5.89
C ILE A 95 6.53 0.64 -6.55
N TRP A 96 5.45 0.81 -5.79
CA TRP A 96 4.07 0.74 -6.23
C TRP A 96 3.40 2.08 -5.99
N ILE A 97 2.83 2.68 -7.02
CA ILE A 97 2.24 4.02 -6.92
C ILE A 97 0.81 3.98 -7.42
N SER A 98 -0.13 4.24 -6.53
CA SER A 98 -1.55 4.37 -6.86
C SER A 98 -1.86 5.73 -7.46
N GLY A 99 -2.76 5.74 -8.46
CA GLY A 99 -3.18 6.98 -9.09
C GLY A 99 -4.43 6.85 -9.93
N THR A 100 -4.97 8.00 -10.31
CA THR A 100 -6.06 8.14 -11.27
C THR A 100 -5.55 8.88 -12.51
N SER A 101 -6.39 9.07 -13.52
CA SER A 101 -6.04 9.83 -14.73
C SER A 101 -5.50 11.24 -14.45
N HIS A 102 -5.73 11.81 -13.26
CA HIS A 102 -5.30 13.15 -12.90
C HIS A 102 -3.81 13.27 -12.56
N ASN A 103 -3.17 12.19 -12.10
CA ASN A 103 -1.76 12.22 -11.68
C ASN A 103 -0.91 11.08 -12.24
N ILE A 104 -1.53 9.96 -12.68
CA ILE A 104 -0.78 8.75 -13.06
C ILE A 104 0.14 8.95 -14.26
N PHE A 105 -0.26 9.81 -15.21
CA PHE A 105 0.55 10.12 -16.40
C PHE A 105 1.79 10.92 -16.04
N SER A 106 1.66 11.94 -15.17
CA SER A 106 2.79 12.69 -14.61
C SER A 106 3.77 11.77 -13.88
N ILE A 107 3.25 10.89 -13.03
CA ILE A 107 4.06 9.92 -12.28
C ILE A 107 4.82 8.99 -13.24
N GLY A 108 4.14 8.42 -14.25
CA GLY A 108 4.75 7.52 -15.22
C GLY A 108 5.88 8.18 -16.01
N GLN A 109 5.68 9.43 -16.45
CA GLN A 109 6.72 10.21 -17.12
C GLN A 109 7.93 10.43 -16.21
N ILE A 110 7.71 10.91 -14.98
CA ILE A 110 8.79 11.22 -14.05
C ILE A 110 9.54 9.97 -13.60
N LEU A 111 8.88 8.83 -13.41
CA LEU A 111 9.56 7.56 -13.16
C LEU A 111 10.56 7.22 -14.26
N THR A 112 10.20 7.44 -15.53
CA THR A 112 11.08 7.22 -16.68
C THR A 112 12.25 8.20 -16.68
N GLU A 113 11.98 9.49 -16.42
CA GLU A 113 13.02 10.54 -16.34
C GLU A 113 14.01 10.29 -15.18
N LEU A 114 13.55 9.69 -14.09
CA LEU A 114 14.37 9.30 -12.94
C LEU A 114 15.00 7.90 -13.08
N ASP A 115 15.01 7.33 -14.27
CA ASP A 115 15.62 6.03 -14.58
C ASP A 115 15.08 4.85 -13.73
N PHE A 116 13.76 4.86 -13.44
CA PHE A 116 13.07 3.67 -12.95
C PHE A 116 12.65 2.79 -14.12
N LYS A 117 12.69 1.47 -13.92
CA LYS A 117 12.09 0.53 -14.89
C LYS A 117 10.66 0.20 -14.50
N ILE A 118 9.69 0.70 -15.26
CA ILE A 118 8.28 0.30 -15.12
C ILE A 118 8.15 -1.17 -15.51
N LEU A 119 7.53 -1.98 -14.65
CA LEU A 119 7.32 -3.42 -14.82
C LEU A 119 5.90 -3.71 -15.31
N ASN A 120 4.89 -3.17 -14.63
CA ASN A 120 3.48 -3.29 -14.97
C ASN A 120 2.71 -2.02 -14.61
N ILE A 121 1.56 -1.83 -15.25
CA ILE A 121 0.50 -0.97 -14.78
C ILE A 121 -0.66 -1.89 -14.41
N VAL A 122 -0.87 -2.08 -13.11
CA VAL A 122 -1.96 -2.90 -12.59
C VAL A 122 -3.24 -2.08 -12.54
N THR A 123 -4.30 -2.59 -13.14
CA THR A 123 -5.64 -2.00 -13.06
C THR A 123 -6.41 -2.65 -11.90
N TRP A 124 -6.63 -1.91 -10.84
CA TRP A 124 -7.53 -2.32 -9.77
C TRP A 124 -8.98 -1.99 -10.16
N GLU A 125 -9.76 -3.02 -10.51
CA GLU A 125 -11.19 -2.93 -10.78
C GLU A 125 -11.97 -3.10 -9.47
N LYS A 126 -12.69 -2.06 -9.07
CA LYS A 126 -13.57 -2.06 -7.89
C LYS A 126 -14.85 -2.81 -8.20
N THR A 127 -15.16 -3.86 -7.44
CA THR A 127 -16.39 -4.63 -7.65
C THR A 127 -17.66 -3.88 -7.21
N ASN A 128 -17.51 -2.76 -6.50
CA ASN A 128 -18.59 -1.94 -5.96
C ASN A 128 -18.29 -0.44 -6.10
N PRO A 129 -18.07 0.07 -7.35
CA PRO A 129 -17.78 1.48 -7.56
C PRO A 129 -19.00 2.36 -7.25
N PRO A 130 -18.79 3.63 -6.82
CA PRO A 130 -19.88 4.58 -6.71
C PRO A 130 -20.43 4.89 -8.12
N PRO A 131 -21.77 5.14 -8.25
CA PRO A 131 -22.36 5.51 -9.54
C PRO A 131 -21.82 6.86 -10.02
N ASN A 132 -21.79 7.04 -11.36
CA ASN A 132 -21.53 8.34 -11.98
C ASN A 132 -22.76 9.24 -11.89
N PHE A 133 -22.68 10.31 -11.12
CA PHE A 133 -23.81 11.23 -10.92
C PHE A 133 -24.13 12.06 -12.16
N SER A 134 -23.12 12.49 -12.91
CA SER A 134 -23.34 13.37 -14.07
C SER A 134 -23.99 12.66 -15.26
N CYS A 135 -23.92 11.32 -15.31
CA CYS A 135 -24.36 10.48 -16.44
C CYS A 135 -23.76 10.92 -17.81
N ARG A 136 -22.62 11.63 -17.81
CA ARG A 136 -21.96 12.16 -19.01
C ARG A 136 -20.68 11.43 -19.36
N THR A 137 -20.19 10.54 -18.50
CA THR A 137 -18.99 9.72 -18.67
C THR A 137 -19.27 8.32 -18.18
N PHE A 138 -18.37 7.38 -18.48
CA PHE A 138 -18.41 6.06 -17.86
C PHE A 138 -18.18 6.14 -16.34
N THR A 139 -18.73 5.19 -15.59
CA THR A 139 -18.48 5.07 -14.15
C THR A 139 -17.02 4.79 -13.89
N HIS A 140 -16.39 5.59 -13.01
CA HIS A 140 -15.00 5.39 -12.61
C HIS A 140 -14.87 4.19 -11.69
N SER A 141 -14.74 3.00 -12.28
CA SER A 141 -14.64 1.72 -11.57
C SER A 141 -13.21 1.26 -11.29
N THR A 142 -12.21 1.94 -11.83
CA THR A 142 -10.82 1.51 -11.74
C THR A 142 -9.91 2.56 -11.11
N GLU A 143 -8.82 2.09 -10.52
CA GLU A 143 -7.62 2.89 -10.22
C GLU A 143 -6.41 2.19 -10.85
N GLN A 144 -5.42 2.98 -11.28
CA GLN A 144 -4.18 2.47 -11.84
C GLN A 144 -3.11 2.41 -10.75
N ILE A 145 -2.28 1.37 -10.80
CA ILE A 145 -1.15 1.22 -9.88
C ILE A 145 0.09 0.90 -10.72
N ILE A 146 1.03 1.84 -10.79
CA ILE A 146 2.30 1.61 -11.47
C ILE A 146 3.20 0.78 -10.55
N TRP A 147 3.72 -0.32 -11.07
CA TRP A 147 4.77 -1.11 -10.46
C TRP A 147 6.07 -0.89 -11.20
N ALA A 148 7.09 -0.40 -10.49
CA ALA A 148 8.40 -0.15 -11.06
C ALA A 148 9.52 -0.65 -10.14
N ARG A 149 10.70 -0.90 -10.71
CA ARG A 149 11.92 -1.21 -9.94
C ARG A 149 12.94 -0.09 -10.09
N LYS A 150 13.80 0.05 -9.07
CA LYS A 150 14.81 1.11 -9.02
C LYS A 150 15.85 0.98 -10.12
N GLU A 151 16.46 -0.18 -10.28
CA GLU A 151 17.61 -0.37 -11.18
C GLU A 151 17.24 -1.27 -12.36
N HIS A 152 17.68 -0.90 -13.58
CA HIS A 152 17.38 -1.67 -14.79
C HIS A 152 18.07 -3.05 -14.84
N LYS A 153 19.26 -3.17 -14.26
CA LYS A 153 20.10 -4.39 -14.33
C LYS A 153 19.98 -5.28 -13.10
N THR A 154 19.46 -4.76 -11.98
CA THR A 154 19.33 -5.52 -10.72
C THR A 154 18.00 -6.24 -10.68
N ALA A 155 18.01 -7.56 -10.51
CA ALA A 155 16.79 -8.34 -10.37
C ALA A 155 16.08 -7.96 -9.05
N HIS A 156 14.77 -7.68 -9.13
CA HIS A 156 13.90 -7.50 -7.99
C HIS A 156 13.33 -8.85 -7.55
N TYR A 157 12.87 -8.92 -6.29
CA TYR A 157 12.15 -10.09 -5.82
C TYR A 157 10.69 -10.07 -6.34
N TYR A 158 10.24 -11.21 -6.88
CA TYR A 158 8.86 -11.46 -7.26
C TYR A 158 8.46 -12.88 -6.89
N ASN A 159 7.43 -13.03 -6.08
CA ASN A 159 6.95 -14.34 -5.64
C ASN A 159 5.96 -14.95 -6.62
N TYR A 160 6.48 -15.35 -7.78
CA TYR A 160 5.68 -15.91 -8.88
C TYR A 160 4.84 -17.13 -8.46
N SER A 161 5.45 -18.07 -7.71
CA SER A 161 4.76 -19.29 -7.27
C SER A 161 3.57 -18.98 -6.37
N LEU A 162 3.75 -18.08 -5.39
CA LEU A 162 2.68 -17.64 -4.51
C LEU A 162 1.57 -16.89 -5.28
N MET A 163 1.94 -16.03 -6.24
CA MET A 163 0.94 -15.33 -7.04
C MET A 163 0.12 -16.29 -7.90
N LYS A 164 0.70 -17.37 -8.41
CA LYS A 164 -0.04 -18.46 -9.09
C LYS A 164 -0.99 -19.17 -8.13
N GLU A 165 -0.51 -19.54 -6.95
CA GLU A 165 -1.30 -20.23 -5.92
C GLU A 165 -2.54 -19.41 -5.55
N ILE A 166 -2.36 -18.12 -5.23
CA ILE A 166 -3.46 -17.19 -4.90
C ILE A 166 -4.45 -17.05 -6.06
N ASN A 167 -3.99 -17.21 -7.30
CA ASN A 167 -4.82 -17.09 -8.50
C ASN A 167 -5.30 -18.43 -9.04
N GLY A 168 -5.54 -19.44 -8.19
CA GLY A 168 -6.05 -20.75 -8.58
C GLY A 168 -5.11 -21.51 -9.50
N ASN A 169 -3.81 -21.49 -9.22
CA ASN A 169 -2.70 -22.08 -9.97
C ASN A 169 -2.54 -21.59 -11.41
N LYS A 170 -3.13 -20.44 -11.75
CA LYS A 170 -2.97 -19.74 -13.02
C LYS A 170 -2.11 -18.51 -12.85
N GLN A 171 -1.36 -18.14 -13.90
CA GLN A 171 -0.58 -16.90 -13.89
C GLN A 171 -1.46 -15.69 -13.58
N MET A 172 -1.07 -14.89 -12.58
CA MET A 172 -1.83 -13.69 -12.21
C MET A 172 -1.66 -12.62 -13.28
N LYS A 173 -2.79 -12.01 -13.65
CA LYS A 173 -2.85 -10.90 -14.62
C LYS A 173 -2.73 -9.57 -13.92
N ASP A 174 -2.59 -8.51 -14.69
CA ASP A 174 -2.50 -7.12 -14.26
C ASP A 174 -3.85 -6.40 -14.09
N VAL A 175 -4.96 -7.12 -14.24
CA VAL A 175 -6.31 -6.63 -13.88
C VAL A 175 -6.78 -7.37 -12.62
N TRP A 176 -6.91 -6.63 -11.52
CA TRP A 176 -7.28 -7.17 -10.22
C TRP A 176 -8.69 -6.75 -9.80
N LYS A 177 -9.62 -7.69 -9.75
CA LYS A 177 -10.97 -7.48 -9.24
C LYS A 177 -10.97 -7.63 -7.72
N LEU A 178 -10.99 -6.51 -7.02
CA LEU A 178 -11.01 -6.46 -5.56
C LEU A 178 -12.05 -5.43 -5.10
N PRO A 179 -12.78 -5.69 -4.01
CA PRO A 179 -13.72 -4.72 -3.47
C PRO A 179 -12.98 -3.49 -2.93
N ALA A 180 -13.68 -2.36 -2.92
CA ALA A 180 -13.27 -1.19 -2.16
C ALA A 180 -13.29 -1.53 -0.65
N ILE A 181 -12.80 -0.58 0.16
CA ILE A 181 -12.70 -0.73 1.62
C ILE A 181 -13.99 -1.23 2.25
N ALA A 182 -13.88 -2.20 3.15
CA ALA A 182 -15.01 -2.72 3.92
C ALA A 182 -15.26 -1.88 5.19
N LYS A 183 -16.52 -1.89 5.68
CA LYS A 183 -16.90 -1.13 6.89
C LYS A 183 -16.05 -1.49 8.11
N TRP A 184 -15.70 -2.77 8.31
CA TRP A 184 -14.89 -3.21 9.44
C TRP A 184 -13.46 -2.65 9.40
N GLU A 185 -12.91 -2.33 8.24
CA GLU A 185 -11.58 -1.72 8.08
C GLU A 185 -11.54 -0.26 8.57
N THR A 186 -12.70 0.35 8.79
CA THR A 186 -12.85 1.75 9.27
C THR A 186 -13.42 1.84 10.68
N SER A 187 -13.49 0.74 11.42
CA SER A 187 -14.09 0.68 12.77
C SER A 187 -13.41 1.59 13.80
N LEU A 188 -12.12 1.84 13.66
CA LEU A 188 -11.32 2.71 14.54
C LEU A 188 -11.25 4.17 14.06
N GLY A 189 -11.82 4.46 12.90
CA GLY A 189 -11.77 5.77 12.24
C GLY A 189 -11.61 5.63 10.73
N LYS A 190 -11.76 6.73 9.99
CA LYS A 190 -11.77 6.73 8.55
C LYS A 190 -10.81 7.76 7.96
N HIS A 191 -10.00 7.33 7.01
CA HIS A 191 -9.30 8.21 6.06
C HIS A 191 -10.12 8.35 4.77
N PRO A 192 -10.22 9.53 4.14
CA PRO A 192 -11.07 9.75 2.96
C PRO A 192 -10.75 8.83 1.78
N THR A 193 -9.48 8.54 1.57
CA THR A 193 -8.96 7.74 0.44
C THR A 193 -8.32 6.42 0.90
N GLN A 194 -8.70 5.89 2.06
CA GLN A 194 -8.14 4.65 2.59
C GLN A 194 -8.24 3.51 1.56
N LYS A 195 -7.12 2.87 1.27
CA LYS A 195 -7.06 1.68 0.41
C LYS A 195 -7.48 0.41 1.18
N PRO A 196 -8.06 -0.60 0.51
CA PRO A 196 -8.44 -1.85 1.17
C PRO A 196 -7.21 -2.70 1.52
N LEU A 197 -7.26 -3.38 2.66
CA LEU A 197 -6.20 -4.28 3.12
C LEU A 197 -5.87 -5.37 2.10
N SER A 198 -6.88 -5.93 1.42
CA SER A 198 -6.69 -6.97 0.42
C SER A 198 -5.78 -6.56 -0.75
N LEU A 199 -5.84 -5.30 -1.17
CA LEU A 199 -4.98 -4.75 -2.21
C LEU A 199 -3.52 -4.70 -1.73
N LEU A 200 -3.30 -4.09 -0.55
CA LEU A 200 -1.95 -3.93 0.01
C LEU A 200 -1.33 -5.28 0.37
N THR A 201 -2.12 -6.20 0.91
CA THR A 201 -1.67 -7.56 1.22
C THR A 201 -1.17 -8.28 -0.04
N ARG A 202 -1.91 -8.21 -1.16
CA ARG A 202 -1.49 -8.82 -2.43
C ARG A 202 -0.20 -8.19 -2.97
N ILE A 203 -0.09 -6.86 -2.95
CA ILE A 203 1.11 -6.14 -3.35
C ILE A 203 2.31 -6.58 -2.51
N ILE A 204 2.20 -6.56 -1.18
CA ILE A 204 3.28 -6.92 -0.26
C ILE A 204 3.72 -8.37 -0.45
N LEU A 205 2.79 -9.31 -0.55
CA LEU A 205 3.09 -10.72 -0.79
C LEU A 205 3.79 -10.97 -2.13
N SER A 206 3.52 -10.15 -3.14
CA SER A 206 4.09 -10.34 -4.48
C SER A 206 5.58 -9.99 -4.54
N CYS A 207 6.05 -9.01 -3.78
CA CYS A 207 7.38 -8.42 -4.00
C CYS A 207 8.24 -8.24 -2.74
N THR A 208 7.84 -8.83 -1.61
CA THR A 208 8.62 -8.78 -0.36
C THR A 208 8.66 -10.12 0.37
N GLN A 209 9.63 -10.27 1.27
CA GLN A 209 9.77 -11.39 2.19
C GLN A 209 9.54 -10.92 3.63
N PRO A 210 9.15 -11.82 4.57
CA PRO A 210 9.12 -11.47 5.99
C PRO A 210 10.48 -10.92 6.46
N GLY A 211 10.45 -9.85 7.27
CA GLY A 211 11.62 -9.09 7.71
C GLY A 211 11.99 -7.91 6.82
N ASP A 212 11.52 -7.86 5.57
CA ASP A 212 11.73 -6.69 4.69
C ASP A 212 11.10 -5.42 5.29
N THR A 213 11.67 -4.26 4.95
CA THR A 213 11.19 -2.96 5.43
C THR A 213 10.48 -2.20 4.31
N ILE A 214 9.23 -1.82 4.58
CA ILE A 214 8.33 -1.14 3.65
C ILE A 214 8.18 0.32 4.06
N LEU A 215 8.27 1.23 3.09
CA LEU A 215 7.98 2.66 3.26
C LEU A 215 6.64 3.01 2.61
N ASP A 216 5.85 3.84 3.32
CA ASP A 216 4.70 4.54 2.75
C ASP A 216 4.82 6.04 3.04
N PRO A 217 5.22 6.85 2.03
CA PRO A 217 5.49 8.27 2.22
C PRO A 217 4.21 9.14 2.31
N PHE A 218 3.03 8.55 2.09
CA PHE A 218 1.71 9.19 2.17
C PHE A 218 0.73 8.29 2.92
N THR A 219 1.12 7.87 4.13
CA THR A 219 0.56 6.68 4.77
C THR A 219 -0.91 6.82 5.20
N GLY A 220 -1.43 8.04 5.36
CA GLY A 220 -2.80 8.25 5.82
C GLY A 220 -3.13 7.45 7.08
N SER A 221 -4.08 6.52 6.98
CA SER A 221 -4.42 5.60 8.07
C SER A 221 -3.54 4.35 8.16
N SER A 222 -2.40 4.31 7.47
CA SER A 222 -1.40 3.23 7.45
C SER A 222 -1.95 1.84 7.09
N THR A 223 -2.80 1.74 6.07
CA THR A 223 -3.25 0.42 5.58
C THR A 223 -2.07 -0.42 5.10
N THR A 224 -1.06 0.21 4.48
CA THR A 224 0.21 -0.42 4.10
C THR A 224 0.92 -1.00 5.31
N GLY A 225 1.05 -0.24 6.40
CA GLY A 225 1.71 -0.67 7.63
C GLY A 225 0.97 -1.79 8.35
N VAL A 226 -0.36 -1.71 8.42
CA VAL A 226 -1.20 -2.79 8.97
C VAL A 226 -0.99 -4.08 8.18
N SER A 227 -1.07 -4.02 6.84
CA SER A 227 -0.82 -5.19 5.97
C SER A 227 0.62 -5.71 6.14
N ALA A 228 1.62 -4.82 6.19
CA ALA A 228 3.03 -5.18 6.37
C ALA A 228 3.25 -5.97 7.66
N ASN A 229 2.79 -5.45 8.79
CA ASN A 229 2.98 -6.12 10.08
C ASN A 229 2.17 -7.41 10.21
N LEU A 230 0.94 -7.48 9.66
CA LEU A 230 0.18 -8.75 9.61
C LEU A 230 0.93 -9.84 8.84
N LEU A 231 1.77 -9.46 7.90
CA LEU A 231 2.56 -10.35 7.06
C LEU A 231 4.03 -10.51 7.52
N GLY A 232 4.43 -9.89 8.63
CA GLY A 232 5.79 -10.02 9.18
C GLY A 232 6.84 -9.11 8.53
N ARG A 233 6.42 -7.99 7.96
CA ARG A 233 7.31 -6.95 7.41
C ARG A 233 7.38 -5.77 8.35
N ASN A 234 8.54 -5.11 8.39
CA ASN A 234 8.72 -3.84 9.09
C ASN A 234 8.13 -2.70 8.26
N PHE A 235 7.73 -1.62 8.93
CA PHE A 235 7.03 -0.52 8.30
C PHE A 235 7.52 0.84 8.78
N VAL A 236 7.65 1.78 7.83
CA VAL A 236 7.84 3.20 8.09
C VAL A 236 6.76 3.96 7.32
N GLY A 237 5.95 4.75 8.02
CA GLY A 237 4.89 5.57 7.46
C GLY A 237 5.14 7.06 7.71
N ILE A 238 4.92 7.89 6.69
CA ILE A 238 5.01 9.35 6.81
C ILE A 238 3.64 9.95 6.51
N ASP A 239 3.20 10.89 7.35
CA ASP A 239 2.02 11.72 7.11
C ASP A 239 2.18 13.07 7.80
N ASN A 240 1.72 14.14 7.16
CA ASN A 240 1.77 15.48 7.74
C ASN A 240 0.59 15.78 8.67
N GLN A 241 -0.47 14.96 8.63
CA GLN A 241 -1.68 15.15 9.43
C GLN A 241 -1.63 14.35 10.73
N LYS A 242 -1.44 15.02 11.86
CA LYS A 242 -1.37 14.39 13.20
C LYS A 242 -2.55 13.45 13.48
N LYS A 243 -3.78 13.80 13.05
CA LYS A 243 -4.97 12.96 13.23
C LYS A 243 -4.86 11.59 12.57
N TYR A 244 -4.19 11.49 11.43
CA TYR A 244 -3.99 10.21 10.73
C TYR A 244 -2.84 9.41 11.33
N ILE A 245 -1.82 10.06 11.85
CA ILE A 245 -0.80 9.41 12.67
C ILE A 245 -1.42 8.77 13.92
N GLU A 246 -2.31 9.46 14.62
CA GLU A 246 -3.01 8.90 15.80
C GLU A 246 -3.93 7.73 15.40
N LEU A 247 -4.67 7.84 14.29
CA LEU A 247 -5.47 6.74 13.77
C LEU A 247 -4.59 5.52 13.43
N SER A 248 -3.42 5.74 12.84
CA SER A 248 -2.45 4.69 12.50
C SER A 248 -1.94 3.96 13.74
N LYS A 249 -1.65 4.69 14.82
CA LYS A 249 -1.26 4.10 16.11
C LYS A 249 -2.38 3.21 16.69
N LEU A 250 -3.62 3.69 16.65
CA LEU A 250 -4.78 2.88 17.12
C LEU A 250 -4.92 1.58 16.32
N ARG A 251 -4.76 1.63 14.99
CA ARG A 251 -4.80 0.44 14.14
C ARG A 251 -3.65 -0.51 14.43
N LYS A 252 -2.44 0.00 14.70
CA LYS A 252 -1.30 -0.82 15.13
C LYS A 252 -1.60 -1.52 16.46
N ILE A 253 -2.04 -0.78 17.48
CA ILE A 253 -2.41 -1.35 18.79
C ILE A 253 -3.49 -2.43 18.64
N ASP A 254 -4.42 -2.27 17.70
CA ASP A 254 -5.48 -3.25 17.49
C ASP A 254 -4.95 -4.56 16.91
N ILE A 255 -4.12 -4.50 15.85
CA ILE A 255 -3.53 -5.71 15.25
C ILE A 255 -2.47 -6.38 16.11
N ASP A 256 -1.91 -5.70 17.13
CA ASP A 256 -0.97 -6.30 18.09
C ASP A 256 -1.68 -7.28 19.04
N LYS A 257 -2.99 -7.18 19.16
CA LYS A 257 -3.82 -8.15 19.87
C LYS A 257 -3.98 -9.40 19.01
N LYS A 258 -3.56 -10.56 19.54
CA LYS A 258 -3.56 -11.85 18.83
C LYS A 258 -4.91 -12.18 18.18
N GLU A 259 -6.01 -11.97 18.91
CA GLU A 259 -7.34 -12.28 18.39
C GLU A 259 -7.76 -11.31 17.27
N LYS A 260 -7.37 -10.04 17.38
CA LYS A 260 -7.64 -9.05 16.34
C LYS A 260 -6.84 -9.32 15.07
N SER A 261 -5.55 -9.64 15.16
CA SER A 261 -4.76 -10.00 13.98
C SER A 261 -5.36 -11.19 13.22
N LYS A 262 -5.82 -12.24 13.92
CA LYS A 262 -6.52 -13.36 13.31
C LYS A 262 -7.86 -12.94 12.66
N GLU A 263 -8.62 -12.08 13.33
CA GLU A 263 -9.88 -11.53 12.80
C GLU A 263 -9.63 -10.76 11.49
N TYR A 264 -8.61 -9.89 11.45
CA TYR A 264 -8.23 -9.14 10.24
C TYR A 264 -7.87 -10.09 9.10
N ILE A 265 -7.01 -11.09 9.36
CA ILE A 265 -6.59 -12.08 8.37
C ILE A 265 -7.80 -12.86 7.83
N SER A 266 -8.71 -13.31 8.71
CA SER A 266 -9.86 -14.11 8.32
C SER A 266 -10.92 -13.34 7.51
N LYS A 267 -11.03 -12.03 7.72
CA LYS A 267 -11.97 -11.13 7.01
C LYS A 267 -11.42 -10.60 5.69
N MET A 268 -10.13 -10.82 5.40
CA MET A 268 -9.49 -10.25 4.22
C MET A 268 -10.01 -10.93 2.96
N ARG A 269 -10.57 -10.12 2.04
CA ARG A 269 -11.14 -10.58 0.78
C ARG A 269 -10.05 -10.76 -0.28
N GLY A 270 -10.35 -11.53 -1.33
CA GLY A 270 -9.42 -11.79 -2.44
C GLY A 270 -8.45 -12.95 -2.18
N PHE A 271 -8.69 -13.72 -1.12
CA PHE A 271 -8.05 -14.98 -0.77
C PHE A 271 -9.13 -16.03 -0.48
N GLU A 272 -8.85 -17.30 -0.72
CA GLU A 272 -9.72 -18.38 -0.29
C GLU A 272 -9.76 -18.46 1.25
N LYS A 273 -10.82 -19.06 1.79
CA LYS A 273 -10.99 -19.17 3.25
C LYS A 273 -9.82 -19.92 3.88
N GLY A 274 -9.10 -19.27 4.79
CA GLY A 274 -7.92 -19.83 5.46
C GLY A 274 -6.61 -19.74 4.68
N GLN A 275 -6.63 -19.47 3.37
CA GLN A 275 -5.44 -19.43 2.50
C GLN A 275 -4.40 -18.44 3.03
N LEU A 276 -4.80 -17.22 3.38
CA LEU A 276 -3.85 -16.21 3.86
C LEU A 276 -3.15 -16.62 5.15
N GLN A 277 -3.86 -17.27 6.09
CA GLN A 277 -3.24 -17.78 7.32
C GLN A 277 -2.22 -18.89 7.02
N THR A 278 -2.54 -19.77 6.07
CA THR A 278 -1.62 -20.83 5.63
C THR A 278 -0.35 -20.22 5.00
N ILE A 279 -0.49 -19.26 4.12
CA ILE A 279 0.63 -18.52 3.50
C ILE A 279 1.53 -17.89 4.56
N ILE A 280 0.95 -17.21 5.53
CA ILE A 280 1.70 -16.58 6.63
C ILE A 280 2.51 -17.64 7.39
N ASN A 281 1.89 -18.74 7.79
CA ASN A 281 2.55 -19.80 8.52
C ASN A 281 3.73 -20.39 7.74
N GLN A 282 3.53 -20.71 6.45
CA GLN A 282 4.58 -21.26 5.58
C GLN A 282 5.78 -20.30 5.41
N GLN A 283 5.53 -19.01 5.21
CA GLN A 283 6.60 -18.03 5.08
C GLN A 283 7.45 -17.92 6.35
N PHE A 284 6.84 -18.02 7.54
CA PHE A 284 7.57 -18.01 8.80
C PHE A 284 8.32 -19.31 9.09
N GLU A 285 7.81 -20.45 8.67
CA GLU A 285 8.54 -21.72 8.74
C GLU A 285 9.81 -21.68 7.86
N GLN A 286 9.70 -21.21 6.63
CA GLN A 286 10.86 -21.07 5.73
C GLN A 286 11.95 -20.15 6.28
N LEU A 287 11.60 -19.05 6.96
CA LEU A 287 12.57 -18.18 7.62
C LEU A 287 13.33 -18.87 8.74
N ARG A 288 12.65 -19.72 9.52
CA ARG A 288 13.28 -20.48 10.61
C ARG A 288 14.35 -21.42 10.07
N PHE A 289 14.09 -22.13 8.98
CA PHE A 289 15.06 -23.03 8.36
C PHE A 289 16.28 -22.28 7.80
N LYS A 290 16.10 -21.09 7.22
CA LYS A 290 17.21 -20.26 6.71
C LYS A 290 18.14 -19.72 7.82
N ASN A 291 17.63 -19.52 9.03
CA ASN A 291 18.42 -19.01 10.17
C ASN A 291 19.12 -20.12 10.99
N ILE A 292 18.91 -21.38 10.63
CA ILE A 292 19.51 -22.56 11.29
C ILE A 292 20.60 -23.18 10.42
N ALA A 293 20.60 -22.89 9.12
CA ALA A 293 21.62 -23.29 8.14
C ALA A 293 22.74 -22.23 8.02
#